data_c47e00c315b3ece9ac27bfac273f4983
#
_entry.id   c47e00c315b3ece9ac27bfac273f4983
#
_cell.length_a   1.000
_cell.length_b   1.000
_cell.length_c   1.000
_cell.angle_alpha   90.00
_cell.angle_beta   90.00
_cell.angle_gamma   90.00
#
_symmetry.space_group_name_H-M   'P 1'
#
loop_
_entity.id
_entity.type
_entity.pdbx_description
1 polymer ?
#
loop_
_entity_poly.entity_id
_entity_poly.type
_entity_poly.pdbx_seq_one_letter_code
_entity_poly.pdbx_strand_id
1 'polypeptide(L)'
;DRFGDLQTALRLLGEGDVDSSKPRSAIPSPQGVFFMSETQTTQRYTRLSMTLHWLMLALFVGVYGCIELKCLLPRGHALKSLLLGGHALFGSGIFLLVWLRLLGRLAPRPPIVPRPPAWQTGVSHLMHLALYGLMIITPILAWLMLNAGGKPVPYFEFALPSLVAPDPVLAKQFKHWHEWLGSAGYWLIGLHAVAGLFHHYWVRDNTLMRMLPKR
;
A
#
# COMPACT_ATOMS: atom_id res chain seq x y z
N ASP A 1 45.39 3.75 72.66
CA ASP A 1 44.31 4.72 72.96
C ASP A 1 43.61 5.10 71.66
N ARG A 2 42.63 4.30 71.31
CA ARG A 2 41.88 4.46 70.01
C ARG A 2 40.89 5.62 69.97
N PHE A 3 40.74 6.37 71.06
CA PHE A 3 39.81 7.51 71.12
C PHE A 3 40.44 8.87 70.81
N GLY A 4 41.76 8.97 70.88
CA GLY A 4 42.53 10.20 70.61
C GLY A 4 42.62 10.49 69.12
N ASP A 5 42.69 9.45 68.29
CA ASP A 5 42.90 9.59 66.83
C ASP A 5 41.65 10.02 66.09
N LEU A 6 40.48 9.69 66.65
CA LEU A 6 39.21 10.06 65.99
C LEU A 6 38.87 11.55 66.16
N GLN A 7 39.23 12.17 67.31
CA GLN A 7 39.02 13.60 67.54
C GLN A 7 39.97 14.46 66.69
N THR A 8 41.21 13.99 66.49
CA THR A 8 42.16 14.68 65.61
C THR A 8 41.79 14.62 64.17
N ALA A 9 41.27 13.48 63.74
CA ALA A 9 40.76 13.30 62.36
C ALA A 9 39.53 14.17 62.07
N LEU A 10 38.62 14.33 63.06
CA LEU A 10 37.42 15.19 62.89
C LEU A 10 37.78 16.70 62.95
N ARG A 11 38.83 17.12 63.58
CA ARG A 11 39.29 18.51 63.55
C ARG A 11 39.94 18.88 62.21
N LEU A 12 40.64 17.95 61.56
CA LEU A 12 41.25 18.21 60.24
C LEU A 12 40.25 18.25 59.10
N LEU A 13 39.06 17.73 59.32
CA LEU A 13 37.98 17.78 58.33
C LEU A 13 37.05 19.03 58.49
N GLY A 14 37.22 19.82 59.50
CA GLY A 14 36.37 20.98 59.83
C GLY A 14 36.93 22.34 59.49
N GLU A 15 38.18 22.50 59.08
CA GLU A 15 38.79 23.79 58.71
C GLU A 15 39.11 23.84 57.24
N GLY A 16 38.05 23.67 56.41
CA GLY A 16 38.06 24.09 55.01
C GLY A 16 37.50 25.50 54.94
N ASP A 17 38.41 26.46 54.87
CA ASP A 17 38.12 27.88 54.68
C ASP A 17 37.24 28.07 53.44
N VAL A 18 35.96 28.44 53.67
CA VAL A 18 35.01 28.70 52.62
C VAL A 18 35.29 30.13 52.10
N ASP A 19 36.21 30.25 51.15
CA ASP A 19 36.39 31.46 50.36
C ASP A 19 35.07 31.83 49.66
N SER A 20 34.34 32.77 50.25
CA SER A 20 33.05 33.29 49.74
C SER A 20 33.15 34.18 48.53
N SER A 21 34.35 34.30 47.89
CA SER A 21 34.57 35.17 46.74
C SER A 21 34.58 34.47 45.39
N LYS A 22 34.45 33.12 45.35
CA LYS A 22 34.28 32.43 44.04
C LYS A 22 32.82 32.32 43.67
N PRO A 23 32.44 32.78 42.47
CA PRO A 23 31.07 32.53 41.97
C PRO A 23 30.81 31.02 41.92
N ARG A 24 29.80 30.56 42.65
CA ARG A 24 29.32 29.20 42.58
C ARG A 24 29.16 28.85 41.13
N SER A 25 30.05 27.98 40.63
CA SER A 25 29.80 27.33 39.34
C SER A 25 28.41 26.74 39.40
N ALA A 26 27.53 27.31 38.57
CA ALA A 26 26.17 26.85 38.42
C ALA A 26 26.22 25.33 38.23
N ILE A 27 25.61 24.59 39.13
CA ILE A 27 25.27 23.19 38.91
C ILE A 27 24.50 23.19 37.60
N PRO A 28 24.97 22.52 36.54
CA PRO A 28 24.14 22.42 35.33
C PRO A 28 22.85 21.78 35.81
N SER A 29 21.77 22.57 35.82
CA SER A 29 20.43 22.02 35.96
C SER A 29 20.33 20.89 34.95
N PRO A 30 19.72 19.75 35.29
CA PRO A 30 19.41 18.72 34.31
C PRO A 30 18.47 19.35 33.29
N GLN A 31 19.12 20.14 32.37
CA GLN A 31 18.41 20.73 31.27
C GLN A 31 17.92 19.60 30.39
N GLY A 32 16.61 19.45 30.44
CA GLY A 32 15.90 19.06 29.30
C GLY A 32 16.16 17.61 28.89
N VAL A 33 15.73 16.63 29.70
CA VAL A 33 14.95 15.58 29.07
C VAL A 33 13.69 16.29 28.55
N PHE A 34 13.87 17.02 27.47
CA PHE A 34 12.78 17.36 26.58
C PHE A 34 12.25 16.01 26.15
N PHE A 35 11.27 15.49 26.87
CA PHE A 35 10.31 14.57 26.29
C PHE A 35 9.69 15.36 25.14
N MET A 36 10.37 15.35 23.98
CA MET A 36 9.68 15.54 22.73
C MET A 36 8.67 14.40 22.68
N SER A 37 7.51 14.67 23.27
CA SER A 37 6.29 14.08 22.81
C SER A 37 6.16 14.56 21.36
N GLU A 38 7.01 13.98 20.47
CA GLU A 38 6.71 13.96 19.08
C GLU A 38 5.34 13.29 19.03
N THR A 39 4.32 14.11 18.96
CA THR A 39 3.07 13.72 18.31
C THR A 39 3.52 13.21 16.95
N GLN A 40 3.78 11.90 16.87
CA GLN A 40 4.14 11.22 15.63
C GLN A 40 2.93 11.39 14.72
N THR A 41 2.88 12.53 14.05
CA THR A 41 1.88 12.77 13.01
C THR A 41 2.07 11.66 12.01
N THR A 42 1.12 10.73 11.96
CA THR A 42 1.15 9.59 11.04
C THR A 42 1.36 10.16 9.64
N GLN A 43 2.58 10.04 9.13
CA GLN A 43 2.88 10.46 7.76
C GLN A 43 2.01 9.61 6.83
N ARG A 44 1.34 10.26 5.89
CA ARG A 44 0.42 9.62 4.95
C ARG A 44 0.96 9.69 3.54
N TYR A 45 0.46 8.83 2.68
CA TYR A 45 0.71 8.94 1.25
C TYR A 45 0.13 10.24 0.69
N THR A 46 0.61 10.67 -0.48
CA THR A 46 0.06 11.84 -1.18
C THR A 46 -1.43 11.63 -1.46
N ARG A 47 -2.19 12.73 -1.51
CA ARG A 47 -3.63 12.68 -1.84
C ARG A 47 -3.87 11.92 -3.15
N LEU A 48 -3.04 12.18 -4.17
CA LEU A 48 -3.12 11.50 -5.46
C LEU A 48 -2.95 9.99 -5.30
N SER A 49 -1.93 9.52 -4.56
CA SER A 49 -1.69 8.09 -4.34
C SER A 49 -2.86 7.41 -3.61
N MET A 50 -3.44 8.09 -2.61
CA MET A 50 -4.62 7.59 -1.90
C MET A 50 -5.84 7.53 -2.80
N THR A 51 -6.13 8.60 -3.54
CA THR A 51 -7.29 8.65 -4.47
C THR A 51 -7.18 7.58 -5.54
N LEU A 52 -6.01 7.44 -6.17
CA LEU A 52 -5.78 6.37 -7.15
C LEU A 52 -5.98 4.97 -6.55
N HIS A 53 -5.57 4.76 -5.29
CA HIS A 53 -5.78 3.47 -4.62
C HIS A 53 -7.27 3.12 -4.48
N TRP A 54 -8.05 4.04 -3.93
CA TRP A 54 -9.47 3.81 -3.68
C TRP A 54 -10.28 3.79 -4.99
N LEU A 55 -9.88 4.60 -5.99
CA LEU A 55 -10.47 4.54 -7.32
C LEU A 55 -10.21 3.18 -7.98
N MET A 56 -8.99 2.64 -7.89
CA MET A 56 -8.68 1.29 -8.40
C MET A 56 -9.55 0.23 -7.72
N LEU A 57 -9.77 0.32 -6.41
CA LEU A 57 -10.69 -0.59 -5.72
C LEU A 57 -12.11 -0.49 -6.28
N ALA A 58 -12.62 0.73 -6.47
CA ALA A 58 -13.95 0.93 -7.06
C ALA A 58 -14.06 0.33 -8.47
N LEU A 59 -13.02 0.51 -9.29
CA LEU A 59 -12.97 -0.09 -10.63
C LEU A 59 -12.93 -1.63 -10.57
N PHE A 60 -12.20 -2.23 -9.64
CA PHE A 60 -12.22 -3.68 -9.44
C PHE A 60 -13.60 -4.18 -9.04
N VAL A 61 -14.29 -3.49 -8.13
CA VAL A 61 -15.69 -3.82 -7.78
C VAL A 61 -16.57 -3.76 -9.04
N GLY A 62 -16.38 -2.75 -9.91
CA GLY A 62 -17.08 -2.64 -11.19
C GLY A 62 -16.77 -3.80 -12.14
N VAL A 63 -15.48 -4.12 -12.34
CA VAL A 63 -15.03 -5.22 -13.22
C VAL A 63 -15.64 -6.55 -12.81
N TYR A 64 -15.46 -6.93 -11.54
CA TYR A 64 -15.96 -8.21 -11.04
C TYR A 64 -17.47 -8.21 -10.90
N GLY A 65 -18.07 -7.11 -10.43
CA GLY A 65 -19.52 -6.98 -10.36
C GLY A 65 -20.21 -7.17 -11.73
N CYS A 66 -19.66 -6.57 -12.77
CA CYS A 66 -20.20 -6.74 -14.12
C CYS A 66 -20.14 -8.20 -14.59
N ILE A 67 -19.03 -8.90 -14.37
CA ILE A 67 -18.89 -10.27 -14.85
C ILE A 67 -19.75 -11.25 -14.05
N GLU A 68 -19.84 -11.09 -12.72
CA GLU A 68 -20.68 -11.91 -11.87
C GLU A 68 -22.16 -11.72 -12.16
N LEU A 69 -22.63 -10.48 -12.25
CA LEU A 69 -24.03 -10.19 -12.62
C LEU A 69 -24.38 -10.74 -13.99
N LYS A 70 -23.45 -10.63 -14.96
CA LYS A 70 -23.64 -11.22 -16.30
C LYS A 70 -23.83 -12.76 -16.22
N CYS A 71 -23.09 -13.44 -15.32
CA CYS A 71 -23.19 -14.89 -15.15
C CYS A 71 -24.53 -15.33 -14.55
N LEU A 72 -25.15 -14.51 -13.71
CA LEU A 72 -26.46 -14.77 -13.11
C LEU A 72 -27.63 -14.61 -14.08
N LEU A 73 -27.45 -13.90 -15.17
CA LEU A 73 -28.54 -13.67 -16.14
C LEU A 73 -28.73 -14.85 -17.11
N PRO A 74 -29.97 -15.13 -17.58
CA PRO A 74 -30.23 -16.16 -18.57
C PRO A 74 -29.60 -15.84 -19.93
N ARG A 75 -29.38 -16.85 -20.78
CA ARG A 75 -28.85 -16.67 -22.14
C ARG A 75 -29.79 -15.77 -22.94
N GLY A 76 -29.24 -14.83 -23.73
CA GLY A 76 -30.00 -13.90 -24.56
C GLY A 76 -30.53 -12.65 -23.82
N HIS A 77 -30.32 -12.51 -22.52
CA HIS A 77 -30.77 -11.32 -21.81
C HIS A 77 -30.04 -10.06 -22.29
N ALA A 78 -30.76 -8.99 -22.57
CA ALA A 78 -30.24 -7.75 -23.17
C ALA A 78 -29.12 -7.08 -22.32
N LEU A 79 -29.21 -7.17 -20.99
CA LEU A 79 -28.20 -6.59 -20.09
C LEU A 79 -26.83 -7.27 -20.17
N LYS A 80 -26.72 -8.49 -20.75
CA LYS A 80 -25.41 -9.18 -20.84
C LYS A 80 -24.39 -8.40 -21.69
N SER A 81 -24.82 -7.79 -22.76
CA SER A 81 -23.96 -6.96 -23.62
C SER A 81 -23.52 -5.70 -22.88
N LEU A 82 -24.41 -5.04 -22.15
CA LEU A 82 -24.10 -3.87 -21.34
C LEU A 82 -23.11 -4.20 -20.22
N LEU A 83 -23.33 -5.30 -19.50
CA LEU A 83 -22.43 -5.74 -18.42
C LEU A 83 -21.05 -6.13 -18.96
N LEU A 84 -20.99 -6.78 -20.14
CA LEU A 84 -19.71 -7.08 -20.79
C LEU A 84 -18.98 -5.80 -21.22
N GLY A 85 -19.72 -4.82 -21.75
CA GLY A 85 -19.18 -3.49 -22.07
C GLY A 85 -18.66 -2.78 -20.82
N GLY A 86 -19.41 -2.81 -19.71
CA GLY A 86 -18.99 -2.27 -18.41
C GLY A 86 -17.72 -2.96 -17.88
N HIS A 87 -17.66 -4.30 -17.96
CA HIS A 87 -16.44 -5.05 -17.62
C HIS A 87 -15.22 -4.58 -18.42
N ALA A 88 -15.36 -4.43 -19.73
CA ALA A 88 -14.30 -3.95 -20.60
C ALA A 88 -13.89 -2.51 -20.25
N LEU A 89 -14.86 -1.61 -20.04
CA LEU A 89 -14.61 -0.21 -19.68
C LEU A 89 -13.85 -0.07 -18.37
N PHE A 90 -14.32 -0.72 -17.30
CA PHE A 90 -13.67 -0.68 -16.01
C PHE A 90 -12.28 -1.33 -16.04
N GLY A 91 -12.13 -2.47 -16.74
CA GLY A 91 -10.86 -3.14 -16.95
C GLY A 91 -9.83 -2.26 -17.68
N SER A 92 -10.28 -1.52 -18.68
CA SER A 92 -9.46 -0.53 -19.39
C SER A 92 -9.07 0.64 -18.48
N GLY A 93 -10.01 1.10 -17.66
CA GLY A 93 -9.73 2.12 -16.64
C GLY A 93 -8.62 1.69 -15.70
N ILE A 94 -8.64 0.44 -15.21
CA ILE A 94 -7.57 -0.14 -14.39
C ILE A 94 -6.24 -0.13 -15.15
N PHE A 95 -6.23 -0.58 -16.40
CA PHE A 95 -5.02 -0.62 -17.23
C PHE A 95 -4.39 0.76 -17.46
N LEU A 96 -5.20 1.78 -17.67
CA LEU A 96 -4.70 3.15 -17.84
C LEU A 96 -4.20 3.75 -16.52
N LEU A 97 -4.94 3.56 -15.43
CA LEU A 97 -4.60 4.16 -14.15
C LEU A 97 -3.44 3.46 -13.43
N VAL A 98 -3.15 2.19 -13.75
CA VAL A 98 -2.02 1.48 -13.14
C VAL A 98 -0.68 2.16 -13.43
N TRP A 99 -0.51 2.76 -14.59
CA TRP A 99 0.71 3.49 -14.97
C TRP A 99 0.91 4.75 -14.11
N LEU A 100 -0.17 5.53 -13.90
CA LEU A 100 -0.13 6.68 -12.98
C LEU A 100 0.18 6.23 -11.55
N ARG A 101 -0.34 5.07 -11.14
CA ARG A 101 -0.06 4.51 -9.82
C ARG A 101 1.39 4.03 -9.70
N LEU A 102 1.98 3.46 -10.74
CA LEU A 102 3.40 3.10 -10.78
C LEU A 102 4.29 4.34 -10.70
N LEU A 103 3.97 5.41 -11.44
CA LEU A 103 4.66 6.69 -11.33
C LEU A 103 4.56 7.27 -9.91
N GLY A 104 3.40 7.18 -9.28
CA GLY A 104 3.21 7.59 -7.88
C GLY A 104 4.06 6.81 -6.87
N ARG A 105 4.57 5.63 -7.21
CA ARG A 105 5.50 4.86 -6.36
C ARG A 105 6.93 5.41 -6.35
N LEU A 106 7.28 6.29 -7.27
CA LEU A 106 8.58 6.96 -7.29
C LEU A 106 8.67 8.03 -6.17
N ALA A 107 7.52 8.50 -5.67
CA ALA A 107 7.48 9.42 -4.53
C ALA A 107 7.93 8.73 -3.22
N PRO A 108 8.53 9.48 -2.29
CA PRO A 108 8.90 8.97 -0.98
C PRO A 108 7.72 8.32 -0.26
N ARG A 109 7.97 7.17 0.35
CA ARG A 109 6.93 6.42 1.09
C ARG A 109 6.99 6.77 2.56
N PRO A 110 5.84 7.04 3.19
CA PRO A 110 5.81 7.23 4.62
C PRO A 110 6.26 5.95 5.35
N PRO A 111 7.02 6.06 6.45
CA PRO A 111 7.48 4.88 7.20
C PRO A 111 6.33 4.13 7.84
N ILE A 112 6.48 2.81 7.99
CA ILE A 112 5.60 1.97 8.80
C ILE A 112 6.09 2.04 10.25
N VAL A 113 5.18 2.31 11.17
CA VAL A 113 5.47 2.38 12.60
C VAL A 113 4.45 1.52 13.36
N PRO A 114 4.90 0.57 14.19
CA PRO A 114 6.29 0.11 14.37
C PRO A 114 6.87 -0.54 13.09
N ARG A 115 8.21 -0.54 12.96
CA ARG A 115 8.88 -1.07 11.76
C ARG A 115 8.66 -2.58 11.65
N PRO A 116 8.11 -3.09 10.55
CA PRO A 116 7.89 -4.52 10.37
C PRO A 116 9.21 -5.27 10.18
N PRO A 117 9.28 -6.57 10.52
CA PRO A 117 10.42 -7.42 10.22
C PRO A 117 10.62 -7.56 8.69
N ALA A 118 11.86 -7.87 8.28
CA ALA A 118 12.26 -7.90 6.88
C ALA A 118 11.42 -8.87 6.02
N TRP A 119 11.05 -10.03 6.56
CA TRP A 119 10.23 -11.00 5.85
C TRP A 119 8.83 -10.48 5.50
N GLN A 120 8.17 -9.71 6.42
CA GLN A 120 6.86 -9.08 6.14
C GLN A 120 6.99 -8.03 5.04
N THR A 121 8.08 -7.26 5.06
CA THR A 121 8.38 -6.30 3.99
C THR A 121 8.54 -7.01 2.65
N GLY A 122 9.26 -8.15 2.61
CA GLY A 122 9.40 -8.98 1.41
C GLY A 122 8.07 -9.51 0.88
N VAL A 123 7.24 -10.08 1.74
CA VAL A 123 5.89 -10.56 1.39
C VAL A 123 5.01 -9.42 0.86
N SER A 124 5.08 -8.24 1.49
CA SER A 124 4.34 -7.06 1.02
C SER A 124 4.79 -6.63 -0.38
N HIS A 125 6.09 -6.65 -0.68
CA HIS A 125 6.59 -6.34 -2.03
C HIS A 125 6.10 -7.36 -3.06
N LEU A 126 6.16 -8.66 -2.74
CA LEU A 126 5.67 -9.72 -3.61
C LEU A 126 4.17 -9.59 -3.91
N MET A 127 3.37 -9.33 -2.87
CA MET A 127 1.92 -9.08 -3.01
C MET A 127 1.65 -7.91 -3.95
N HIS A 128 2.35 -6.79 -3.78
CA HIS A 128 2.18 -5.64 -4.67
C HIS A 128 2.64 -5.95 -6.10
N LEU A 129 3.74 -6.68 -6.28
CA LEU A 129 4.20 -7.11 -7.60
C LEU A 129 3.14 -7.97 -8.29
N ALA A 130 2.56 -8.93 -7.59
CA ALA A 130 1.50 -9.80 -8.12
C ALA A 130 0.25 -8.99 -8.52
N LEU A 131 -0.18 -8.03 -7.67
CA LEU A 131 -1.31 -7.15 -7.99
C LEU A 131 -1.03 -6.24 -9.19
N TYR A 132 0.17 -5.67 -9.32
CA TYR A 132 0.54 -4.90 -10.51
C TYR A 132 0.59 -5.77 -11.77
N GLY A 133 1.15 -6.98 -11.65
CA GLY A 133 1.12 -7.97 -12.72
C GLY A 133 -0.30 -8.29 -13.17
N LEU A 134 -1.21 -8.54 -12.23
CA LEU A 134 -2.63 -8.76 -12.52
C LEU A 134 -3.25 -7.59 -13.30
N MET A 135 -3.04 -6.36 -12.83
CA MET A 135 -3.60 -5.14 -13.45
C MET A 135 -3.09 -4.85 -14.86
N ILE A 136 -1.90 -5.34 -15.21
CA ILE A 136 -1.27 -5.11 -16.51
C ILE A 136 -1.54 -6.29 -17.44
N ILE A 137 -1.26 -7.52 -16.99
CA ILE A 137 -1.29 -8.70 -17.87
C ILE A 137 -2.73 -9.06 -18.25
N THR A 138 -3.68 -8.98 -17.30
CA THR A 138 -5.07 -9.39 -17.59
C THR A 138 -5.73 -8.56 -18.69
N PRO A 139 -5.64 -7.21 -18.71
CA PRO A 139 -6.17 -6.43 -19.85
C PRO A 139 -5.43 -6.66 -21.17
N ILE A 140 -4.11 -6.90 -21.13
CA ILE A 140 -3.35 -7.25 -22.35
C ILE A 140 -3.85 -8.58 -22.92
N LEU A 141 -4.10 -9.57 -22.08
CA LEU A 141 -4.66 -10.85 -22.54
C LEU A 141 -6.07 -10.68 -23.13
N ALA A 142 -6.89 -9.77 -22.59
CA ALA A 142 -8.19 -9.43 -23.19
C ALA A 142 -8.02 -8.82 -24.57
N TRP A 143 -7.06 -7.93 -24.74
CA TRP A 143 -6.74 -7.32 -26.03
C TRP A 143 -6.30 -8.36 -27.06
N LEU A 144 -5.33 -9.20 -26.68
CA LEU A 144 -4.84 -10.30 -27.53
C LEU A 144 -5.97 -11.28 -27.89
N MET A 145 -6.82 -11.63 -26.91
CA MET A 145 -8.00 -12.49 -27.12
C MET A 145 -8.96 -11.92 -28.18
N LEU A 146 -9.25 -10.63 -28.11
CA LEU A 146 -10.16 -9.97 -29.07
C LEU A 146 -9.53 -9.92 -30.45
N ASN A 147 -8.25 -9.55 -30.57
CA ASN A 147 -7.54 -9.52 -31.85
C ASN A 147 -7.49 -10.91 -32.50
N ALA A 148 -7.07 -11.94 -31.74
CA ALA A 148 -7.04 -13.31 -32.22
C ALA A 148 -8.44 -13.84 -32.58
N GLY A 149 -9.50 -13.31 -31.94
CA GLY A 149 -10.89 -13.60 -32.29
C GLY A 149 -11.42 -12.81 -33.50
N GLY A 150 -10.58 -12.04 -34.19
CA GLY A 150 -10.98 -11.19 -35.32
C GLY A 150 -11.91 -10.02 -34.93
N LYS A 151 -11.92 -9.62 -33.68
CA LYS A 151 -12.77 -8.53 -33.18
C LYS A 151 -11.92 -7.29 -32.90
N PRO A 152 -12.39 -6.10 -33.34
CA PRO A 152 -11.72 -4.86 -32.96
C PRO A 152 -11.86 -4.65 -31.44
N VAL A 153 -10.87 -4.00 -30.86
CA VAL A 153 -10.96 -3.53 -29.47
C VAL A 153 -11.50 -2.12 -29.49
N PRO A 154 -12.76 -1.88 -29.13
CA PRO A 154 -13.34 -0.55 -29.16
C PRO A 154 -12.88 0.24 -27.95
N TYR A 155 -12.13 1.32 -28.18
CA TYR A 155 -11.86 2.32 -27.15
C TYR A 155 -12.17 3.70 -27.72
N PHE A 156 -13.23 4.34 -27.22
CA PHE A 156 -13.52 5.76 -27.47
C PHE A 156 -13.37 6.18 -28.94
N GLU A 157 -13.98 5.50 -29.86
CA GLU A 157 -13.90 5.74 -31.31
C GLU A 157 -12.53 5.46 -31.98
N PHE A 158 -11.49 5.17 -31.22
CA PHE A 158 -10.19 4.75 -31.74
C PHE A 158 -10.06 3.23 -31.67
N ALA A 159 -9.92 2.60 -32.84
CA ALA A 159 -9.56 1.19 -32.90
C ALA A 159 -8.08 1.05 -32.49
N LEU A 160 -7.81 0.28 -31.44
CA LEU A 160 -6.44 -0.09 -31.11
C LEU A 160 -5.86 -0.99 -32.21
N PRO A 161 -4.54 -0.88 -32.51
CA PRO A 161 -3.91 -1.69 -33.54
C PRO A 161 -4.04 -3.18 -33.20
N SER A 162 -4.22 -4.00 -34.23
CA SER A 162 -4.19 -5.45 -34.08
C SER A 162 -2.74 -5.89 -33.80
N LEU A 163 -2.54 -6.57 -32.67
CA LEU A 163 -1.24 -7.08 -32.24
C LEU A 163 -0.96 -8.48 -32.77
N VAL A 164 -2.00 -9.23 -33.11
CA VAL A 164 -1.91 -10.61 -33.60
C VAL A 164 -2.93 -10.84 -34.73
N ALA A 165 -2.60 -11.69 -35.66
CA ALA A 165 -3.52 -12.11 -36.72
C ALA A 165 -4.68 -12.95 -36.12
N PRO A 166 -5.85 -12.99 -36.78
CA PRO A 166 -6.96 -13.83 -36.37
C PRO A 166 -6.55 -15.33 -36.34
N ASP A 167 -6.67 -15.93 -35.16
CA ASP A 167 -6.40 -17.35 -34.90
C ASP A 167 -7.33 -17.84 -33.77
N PRO A 168 -8.33 -18.69 -34.08
CA PRO A 168 -9.29 -19.19 -33.11
C PRO A 168 -8.68 -20.02 -31.97
N VAL A 169 -7.52 -20.65 -32.18
CA VAL A 169 -6.82 -21.43 -31.16
C VAL A 169 -6.17 -20.48 -30.15
N LEU A 170 -5.45 -19.48 -30.64
CA LEU A 170 -4.85 -18.45 -29.80
C LEU A 170 -5.91 -17.66 -29.03
N ALA A 171 -7.04 -17.34 -29.68
CA ALA A 171 -8.16 -16.65 -29.01
C ALA A 171 -8.67 -17.43 -27.78
N LYS A 172 -8.81 -18.76 -27.89
CA LYS A 172 -9.21 -19.63 -26.77
C LYS A 172 -8.16 -19.69 -25.68
N GLN A 173 -6.86 -19.72 -26.03
CA GLN A 173 -5.78 -19.73 -25.07
C GLN A 173 -5.71 -18.42 -24.29
N PHE A 174 -5.74 -17.28 -24.96
CA PHE A 174 -5.74 -15.97 -24.30
C PHE A 174 -6.98 -15.78 -23.41
N LYS A 175 -8.15 -16.25 -23.86
CA LYS A 175 -9.36 -16.26 -23.06
C LYS A 175 -9.16 -17.09 -21.78
N HIS A 176 -8.61 -18.30 -21.89
CA HIS A 176 -8.34 -19.16 -20.76
C HIS A 176 -7.41 -18.49 -19.72
N TRP A 177 -6.30 -17.90 -20.18
CA TRP A 177 -5.38 -17.20 -19.29
C TRP A 177 -5.99 -15.95 -18.66
N HIS A 178 -6.81 -15.19 -19.42
CA HIS A 178 -7.53 -14.04 -18.89
C HIS A 178 -8.51 -14.46 -17.77
N GLU A 179 -9.27 -15.51 -17.98
CA GLU A 179 -10.22 -16.03 -16.99
C GLU A 179 -9.50 -16.60 -15.76
N TRP A 180 -8.39 -17.32 -15.97
CA TRP A 180 -7.58 -17.85 -14.89
C TRP A 180 -6.97 -16.75 -14.01
N LEU A 181 -6.35 -15.75 -14.61
CA LEU A 181 -5.83 -14.59 -13.88
C LEU A 181 -6.94 -13.78 -13.21
N GLY A 182 -8.09 -13.62 -13.86
CA GLY A 182 -9.27 -13.02 -13.25
C GLY A 182 -9.69 -13.75 -11.98
N SER A 183 -9.74 -15.08 -12.03
CA SER A 183 -10.06 -15.92 -10.87
C SER A 183 -8.99 -15.82 -9.76
N ALA A 184 -7.70 -15.82 -10.12
CA ALA A 184 -6.61 -15.59 -9.17
C ALA A 184 -6.70 -14.20 -8.51
N GLY A 185 -7.24 -13.23 -9.22
CA GLY A 185 -7.43 -11.86 -8.73
C GLY A 185 -8.34 -11.76 -7.51
N TYR A 186 -9.38 -12.60 -7.36
CA TYR A 186 -10.20 -12.65 -6.16
C TYR A 186 -9.36 -12.94 -4.91
N TRP A 187 -8.49 -13.94 -5.03
CA TRP A 187 -7.61 -14.35 -3.92
C TRP A 187 -6.55 -13.30 -3.62
N LEU A 188 -5.92 -12.73 -4.64
CA LEU A 188 -4.89 -11.70 -4.46
C LEU A 188 -5.47 -10.44 -3.82
N ILE A 189 -6.60 -9.95 -4.30
CA ILE A 189 -7.25 -8.74 -3.77
C ILE A 189 -7.78 -9.03 -2.36
N GLY A 190 -8.43 -10.17 -2.15
CA GLY A 190 -8.94 -10.59 -0.85
C GLY A 190 -7.82 -10.69 0.20
N LEU A 191 -6.73 -11.39 -0.14
CA LEU A 191 -5.58 -11.54 0.75
C LEU A 191 -4.90 -10.19 1.05
N HIS A 192 -4.77 -9.33 0.04
CA HIS A 192 -4.27 -7.97 0.24
C HIS A 192 -5.13 -7.16 1.21
N ALA A 193 -6.45 -7.20 1.06
CA ALA A 193 -7.38 -6.51 1.95
C ALA A 193 -7.33 -7.07 3.37
N VAL A 194 -7.35 -8.40 3.51
CA VAL A 194 -7.22 -9.09 4.81
C VAL A 194 -5.90 -8.75 5.48
N ALA A 195 -4.78 -8.74 4.75
CA ALA A 195 -3.48 -8.34 5.29
C ALA A 195 -3.51 -6.89 5.81
N GLY A 196 -4.11 -5.95 5.08
CA GLY A 196 -4.27 -4.56 5.52
C GLY A 196 -5.09 -4.43 6.81
N LEU A 197 -6.20 -5.18 6.92
CA LEU A 197 -7.05 -5.23 8.12
C LEU A 197 -6.33 -5.92 9.29
N PHE A 198 -5.60 -7.01 9.04
CA PHE A 198 -4.80 -7.69 10.04
C PHE A 198 -3.73 -6.76 10.64
N HIS A 199 -3.02 -6.01 9.80
CA HIS A 199 -2.06 -5.01 10.26
C HIS A 199 -2.71 -3.93 11.11
N HIS A 200 -3.93 -3.50 10.75
CA HIS A 200 -4.65 -2.47 11.50
C HIS A 200 -5.15 -2.96 12.86
N TYR A 201 -5.83 -4.10 12.91
CA TYR A 201 -6.52 -4.56 14.12
C TYR A 201 -5.65 -5.40 15.04
N TRP A 202 -4.77 -6.24 14.48
CA TRP A 202 -3.95 -7.17 15.25
C TRP A 202 -2.53 -6.67 15.49
N VAL A 203 -1.81 -6.31 14.44
CA VAL A 203 -0.44 -5.76 14.55
C VAL A 203 -0.47 -4.33 15.10
N ARG A 204 -1.57 -3.61 14.87
CA ARG A 204 -1.80 -2.23 15.31
C ARG A 204 -0.74 -1.26 14.81
N ASP A 205 -0.27 -1.46 13.58
CA ASP A 205 0.62 -0.53 12.91
C ASP A 205 -0.17 0.52 12.08
N ASN A 206 0.54 1.47 11.51
CA ASN A 206 -0.06 2.54 10.73
C ASN A 206 -0.31 2.21 9.24
N THR A 207 -0.16 0.93 8.82
CA THR A 207 -0.23 0.52 7.40
C THR A 207 -1.52 0.98 6.72
N LEU A 208 -2.67 0.70 7.31
CA LEU A 208 -3.97 1.14 6.76
C LEU A 208 -4.16 2.65 6.91
N MET A 209 -3.80 3.22 8.07
CA MET A 209 -3.99 4.64 8.38
C MET A 209 -3.27 5.58 7.41
N ARG A 210 -2.13 5.14 6.85
CA ARG A 210 -1.38 5.90 5.83
C ARG A 210 -2.13 6.05 4.51
N MET A 211 -3.11 5.16 4.23
CA MET A 211 -3.93 5.14 3.01
C MET A 211 -5.32 5.75 3.20
N LEU A 212 -5.67 6.17 4.43
CA LEU A 212 -6.96 6.82 4.71
C LEU A 212 -6.81 8.35 4.63
N PRO A 213 -7.82 9.08 4.11
CA PRO A 213 -7.83 10.54 4.14
C PRO A 213 -7.83 11.04 5.59
N LYS A 214 -7.30 12.26 5.80
CA LYS A 214 -7.48 12.94 7.10
C LYS A 214 -8.97 13.29 7.26
N ARG A 215 -9.54 12.91 8.36
CA ARG A 215 -10.79 13.52 8.85
C ARG A 215 -10.50 14.91 9.35
#